data_a1451d26ce0c62769dfb7fe6b0b61a45
#
_entry.id   a1451d26ce0c62769dfb7fe6b0b61a45
#
_cell.length_a   1.000
_cell.length_b   1.000
_cell.length_c   1.000
_cell.angle_alpha   90.00
_cell.angle_beta   90.00
_cell.angle_gamma   90.00
#
_symmetry.space_group_name_H-M   'P 1'
#
loop_
_entity.id
_entity.type
_entity.pdbx_description
1 polymer ?
#
loop_
_entity_poly.entity_id
_entity_poly.type
_entity_poly.pdbx_seq_one_letter_code
_entity_poly.pdbx_strand_id
1 'polypeptide(L)'
;MNYKANIDMKIIRNSIIPFKGFCAINLFGVIFARHEAYLSETVLNHERIHTAQMKELGYVLFYVIYLIEWLVRLLLPGNAYRNISFEREAYNNQRNSFYLERRKSFAMWRK
;
A
#
# COMPACT_ATOMS: atom_id res chain seq x y z
N MET A 1 -20.20 -11.65 -3.19
CA MET A 1 -19.80 -10.41 -2.51
C MET A 1 -18.48 -9.92 -3.09
N ASN A 2 -18.38 -8.66 -3.36
CA ASN A 2 -17.15 -8.07 -3.86
C ASN A 2 -16.12 -7.97 -2.72
N TYR A 3 -14.99 -8.64 -2.86
CA TYR A 3 -13.94 -8.61 -1.84
C TYR A 3 -13.44 -7.17 -1.58
N LYS A 4 -13.42 -6.34 -2.61
CA LYS A 4 -13.00 -4.95 -2.52
C LYS A 4 -13.80 -4.17 -1.48
N ALA A 5 -15.09 -4.49 -1.33
CA ALA A 5 -15.94 -3.84 -0.34
C ALA A 5 -15.57 -4.22 1.10
N ASN A 6 -14.84 -5.32 1.30
CA ASN A 6 -14.41 -5.76 2.63
C ASN A 6 -13.16 -5.02 3.11
N ILE A 7 -12.52 -4.26 2.23
CA ILE A 7 -11.34 -3.47 2.57
C ILE A 7 -11.67 -2.00 2.32
N ASP A 8 -12.70 -1.53 3.01
CA ASP A 8 -13.01 -0.12 2.99
C ASP A 8 -12.02 0.62 3.87
N MET A 9 -11.50 1.71 3.34
CA MET A 9 -10.51 2.50 4.05
C MET A 9 -11.10 3.85 4.42
N LYS A 10 -10.83 4.26 5.64
CA LYS A 10 -11.14 5.62 6.06
C LYS A 10 -10.12 6.56 5.42
N ILE A 11 -10.62 7.65 4.85
CA ILE A 11 -9.78 8.68 4.26
C ILE A 11 -9.91 9.94 5.10
N ILE A 12 -8.77 10.44 5.60
CA ILE A 12 -8.72 11.66 6.38
C ILE A 12 -7.95 12.70 5.59
N ARG A 13 -8.61 13.79 5.27
CA ARG A 13 -7.99 14.90 4.55
C ARG A 13 -7.47 15.94 5.53
N ASN A 14 -6.27 16.45 5.25
CA ASN A 14 -5.63 17.44 6.11
C ASN A 14 -4.52 18.16 5.34
N SER A 15 -3.90 19.16 5.97
CA SER A 15 -2.83 19.93 5.34
C SER A 15 -1.44 19.63 5.90
N ILE A 16 -1.32 18.60 6.73
CA ILE A 16 -0.07 18.27 7.43
C ILE A 16 0.54 16.97 6.96
N ILE A 17 -0.25 15.90 6.87
CA ILE A 17 0.21 14.54 6.53
C ILE A 17 -0.46 14.07 5.25
N PRO A 18 0.28 13.58 4.26
CA PRO A 18 1.74 13.56 4.15
C PRO A 18 2.33 14.92 3.83
N PHE A 19 3.65 14.99 3.74
CA PHE A 19 4.33 16.22 3.39
C PHE A 19 3.88 16.73 2.03
N LYS A 20 3.97 18.05 1.84
CA LYS A 20 3.64 18.66 0.55
C LYS A 20 4.43 18.00 -0.56
N GLY A 21 3.74 17.67 -1.65
CA GLY A 21 4.34 16.95 -2.78
C GLY A 21 3.96 15.47 -2.82
N PHE A 22 3.39 14.94 -1.75
CA PHE A 22 2.89 13.56 -1.70
C PHE A 22 1.37 13.58 -1.65
N CYS A 23 0.73 12.63 -2.35
CA CYS A 23 -0.74 12.57 -2.40
C CYS A 23 -1.33 12.03 -1.11
N ALA A 24 -0.83 10.89 -0.65
CA ALA A 24 -1.45 10.16 0.45
C ALA A 24 -0.46 9.21 1.10
N ILE A 25 -0.77 8.85 2.33
CA ILE A 25 -0.02 7.83 3.07
C ILE A 25 -1.02 6.94 3.80
N ASN A 26 -0.74 5.63 3.80
CA ASN A 26 -1.56 4.64 4.48
C ASN A 26 -0.91 4.31 5.82
N LEU A 27 -1.59 4.68 6.90
CA LEU A 27 -1.14 4.37 8.26
C LEU A 27 -2.18 3.46 8.90
N PHE A 28 -1.80 2.19 9.10
CA PHE A 28 -2.64 1.17 9.74
C PHE A 28 -4.03 1.01 9.08
N GLY A 29 -4.08 1.16 7.75
CA GLY A 29 -5.31 1.03 6.99
C GLY A 29 -6.12 2.30 6.86
N VAL A 30 -5.65 3.40 7.46
CA VAL A 30 -6.29 4.71 7.32
C VAL A 30 -5.47 5.55 6.34
N ILE A 31 -6.13 6.10 5.35
CA ILE A 31 -5.48 6.93 4.34
C ILE A 31 -5.49 8.39 4.81
N PHE A 32 -4.30 8.96 4.97
CA PHE A 32 -4.15 10.39 5.21
C PHE A 32 -3.78 11.05 3.90
N ALA A 33 -4.60 11.97 3.44
CA ALA A 33 -4.40 12.64 2.17
C ALA A 33 -4.41 14.15 2.37
N ARG A 34 -3.70 14.87 1.52
CA ARG A 34 -3.75 16.33 1.55
C ARG A 34 -5.09 16.79 0.97
N HIS A 35 -5.54 17.97 1.40
CA HIS A 35 -6.81 18.52 0.92
C HIS A 35 -6.82 18.67 -0.59
N GLU A 36 -5.69 19.05 -1.19
CA GLU A 36 -5.56 19.29 -2.62
C GLU A 36 -5.33 18.03 -3.46
N ALA A 37 -5.08 16.88 -2.82
CA ALA A 37 -4.72 15.68 -3.53
C ALA A 37 -5.93 15.03 -4.21
N TYR A 38 -5.76 14.62 -5.46
CA TYR A 38 -6.73 13.80 -6.16
C TYR A 38 -6.38 12.33 -5.94
N LEU A 39 -7.33 11.57 -5.42
CA LEU A 39 -7.15 10.14 -5.17
C LEU A 39 -7.85 9.35 -6.26
N SER A 40 -7.10 8.91 -7.26
CA SER A 40 -7.64 8.09 -8.34
C SER A 40 -8.00 6.70 -7.82
N GLU A 41 -8.83 5.99 -8.57
CA GLU A 41 -9.16 4.60 -8.24
C GLU A 41 -7.89 3.73 -8.24
N THR A 42 -6.92 4.02 -9.11
CA THR A 42 -5.64 3.32 -9.12
C THR A 42 -4.88 3.51 -7.81
N VAL A 43 -4.82 4.75 -7.32
CA VAL A 43 -4.15 5.06 -6.05
C VAL A 43 -4.87 4.37 -4.90
N LEU A 44 -6.20 4.43 -4.87
CA LEU A 44 -6.99 3.80 -3.81
C LEU A 44 -6.82 2.29 -3.82
N ASN A 45 -6.79 1.67 -5.00
CA ASN A 45 -6.58 0.23 -5.13
C ASN A 45 -5.18 -0.17 -4.64
N HIS A 46 -4.16 0.63 -4.97
CA HIS A 46 -2.80 0.44 -4.45
C HIS A 46 -2.80 0.42 -2.92
N GLU A 47 -3.48 1.38 -2.30
CA GLU A 47 -3.54 1.45 -0.84
C GLU A 47 -4.35 0.30 -0.23
N ARG A 48 -5.41 -0.15 -0.92
CA ARG A 48 -6.18 -1.32 -0.46
C ARG A 48 -5.31 -2.58 -0.45
N ILE A 49 -4.42 -2.72 -1.44
CA ILE A 49 -3.48 -3.85 -1.48
C ILE A 49 -2.56 -3.79 -0.25
N HIS A 50 -2.03 -2.62 0.07
CA HIS A 50 -1.21 -2.45 1.29
C HIS A 50 -2.01 -2.80 2.55
N THR A 51 -3.27 -2.39 2.61
CA THR A 51 -4.12 -2.72 3.77
C THR A 51 -4.30 -4.23 3.91
N ALA A 52 -4.46 -4.94 2.79
CA ALA A 52 -4.53 -6.41 2.83
C ALA A 52 -3.24 -7.02 3.37
N GLN A 53 -2.09 -6.51 2.93
CA GLN A 53 -0.78 -6.93 3.44
C GLN A 53 -0.64 -6.66 4.93
N MET A 54 -1.06 -5.48 5.36
CA MET A 54 -1.03 -5.09 6.78
C MET A 54 -1.86 -6.03 7.63
N LYS A 55 -3.07 -6.36 7.18
CA LYS A 55 -3.96 -7.26 7.93
C LYS A 55 -3.36 -8.65 8.07
N GLU A 56 -2.70 -9.15 7.03
CA GLU A 56 -2.04 -10.47 7.09
C GLU A 56 -0.94 -10.51 8.13
N LEU A 57 -0.23 -9.40 8.32
CA LEU A 57 0.95 -9.34 9.19
C LEU A 57 0.65 -8.70 10.54
N GLY A 58 -0.60 -8.35 10.83
CA GLY A 58 -0.96 -7.73 12.11
C GLY A 58 -0.47 -6.29 12.23
N TYR A 59 -0.37 -5.57 11.13
CA TYR A 59 -0.01 -4.15 11.03
C TYR A 59 1.43 -3.84 11.45
N VAL A 60 1.78 -4.04 12.72
CA VAL A 60 3.11 -3.67 13.22
C VAL A 60 4.21 -4.41 12.46
N LEU A 61 4.02 -5.72 12.26
CA LEU A 61 5.02 -6.53 11.55
C LEU A 61 5.18 -6.09 10.09
N PHE A 62 4.11 -5.59 9.46
CA PHE A 62 4.21 -5.01 8.13
C PHE A 62 5.27 -3.90 8.10
N TYR A 63 5.19 -2.95 9.04
CA TYR A 63 6.14 -1.83 9.06
C TYR A 63 7.55 -2.26 9.39
N VAL A 64 7.72 -3.24 10.26
CA VAL A 64 9.05 -3.76 10.61
C VAL A 64 9.70 -4.39 9.37
N ILE A 65 8.98 -5.26 8.68
CA ILE A 65 9.50 -5.92 7.49
C ILE A 65 9.72 -4.90 6.37
N TYR A 66 8.80 -3.95 6.20
CA TYR A 66 8.93 -2.89 5.21
C TYR A 66 10.24 -2.13 5.40
N LEU A 67 10.52 -1.71 6.62
CA LEU A 67 11.74 -0.99 6.94
C LEU A 67 12.99 -1.83 6.66
N ILE A 68 12.98 -3.10 7.07
CA ILE A 68 14.10 -4.01 6.85
C ILE A 68 14.35 -4.19 5.35
N GLU A 69 13.31 -4.45 4.57
CA GLU A 69 13.46 -4.61 3.12
C GLU A 69 13.98 -3.32 2.47
N TRP A 70 13.50 -2.17 2.92
CA TRP A 70 13.95 -0.89 2.37
C TRP A 70 15.46 -0.70 2.62
N LEU A 71 15.91 -0.97 3.85
CA LEU A 71 17.34 -0.84 4.19
C LEU A 71 18.19 -1.80 3.36
N VAL A 72 17.73 -3.04 3.17
CA VAL A 72 18.45 -4.01 2.33
C VAL A 72 18.50 -3.53 0.88
N ARG A 73 17.39 -3.03 0.36
CA ARG A 73 17.31 -2.58 -1.04
C ARG A 73 18.17 -1.34 -1.30
N LEU A 74 18.43 -0.51 -0.29
CA LEU A 74 19.34 0.61 -0.44
C LEU A 74 20.76 0.17 -0.76
N LEU A 75 21.13 -1.07 -0.38
CA LEU A 75 22.45 -1.64 -0.65
C LEU A 75 22.52 -2.38 -1.99
N LEU A 76 21.41 -2.49 -2.69
CA LEU A 76 21.30 -3.22 -3.94
C LEU A 76 20.99 -2.26 -5.09
N PRO A 77 21.29 -2.65 -6.36
CA PRO A 77 20.95 -1.80 -7.50
C PRO A 77 19.45 -1.64 -7.67
N GLY A 78 19.06 -0.54 -8.32
CA GLY A 78 17.66 -0.26 -8.62
C GLY A 78 17.02 0.66 -7.60
N ASN A 79 15.74 0.89 -7.78
CA ASN A 79 14.96 1.76 -6.89
C ASN A 79 14.59 0.99 -5.64
N ALA A 80 15.17 1.39 -4.50
CA ALA A 80 14.96 0.69 -3.23
C ALA A 80 13.46 0.59 -2.87
N TYR A 81 12.75 1.70 -2.94
CA TYR A 81 11.34 1.77 -2.61
C TYR A 81 10.49 0.84 -3.51
N ARG A 82 10.65 0.94 -4.83
CA ARG A 82 9.87 0.15 -5.79
C ARG A 82 10.16 -1.34 -5.69
N ASN A 83 11.32 -1.71 -5.16
CA ASN A 83 11.74 -3.11 -5.06
C ASN A 83 11.37 -3.77 -3.73
N ILE A 84 10.79 -3.05 -2.79
CA ILE A 84 10.22 -3.65 -1.58
C ILE A 84 9.09 -4.58 -2.03
N SER A 85 9.03 -5.80 -1.46
CA SER A 85 8.05 -6.81 -1.87
C SER A 85 6.61 -6.28 -1.81
N PHE A 86 6.27 -5.52 -0.77
CA PHE A 86 4.94 -4.93 -0.62
C PHE A 86 4.63 -3.95 -1.74
N GLU A 87 5.60 -3.13 -2.12
CA GLU A 87 5.41 -2.15 -3.19
C GLU A 87 5.35 -2.83 -4.56
N ARG A 88 6.16 -3.86 -4.77
CA ARG A 88 6.14 -4.60 -6.02
C ARG A 88 4.76 -5.21 -6.29
N GLU A 89 4.17 -5.83 -5.28
CA GLU A 89 2.82 -6.37 -5.42
C GLU A 89 1.82 -5.26 -5.73
N ALA A 90 1.86 -4.17 -4.97
CA ALA A 90 0.91 -3.08 -5.12
C ALA A 90 1.02 -2.41 -6.50
N TYR A 91 2.23 -2.06 -6.93
CA TYR A 91 2.43 -1.43 -8.24
C TYR A 91 2.06 -2.35 -9.41
N ASN A 92 2.34 -3.63 -9.29
CA ASN A 92 2.05 -4.59 -10.36
C ASN A 92 0.55 -4.84 -10.52
N ASN A 93 -0.25 -4.57 -9.50
CA ASN A 93 -1.66 -4.93 -9.49
C ASN A 93 -2.61 -3.75 -9.25
N GLN A 94 -2.08 -2.55 -9.08
CA GLN A 94 -2.90 -1.38 -8.72
C GLN A 94 -3.96 -1.01 -9.75
N ARG A 95 -3.75 -1.37 -11.01
CA ARG A 95 -4.69 -1.06 -12.09
C ARG A 95 -5.78 -2.12 -12.27
N ASN A 96 -5.62 -3.25 -11.60
CA ASN A 96 -6.61 -4.32 -11.67
C ASN A 96 -7.58 -4.17 -10.51
N SER A 97 -8.76 -3.61 -10.78
CA SER A 97 -9.76 -3.35 -9.75
C SER A 97 -10.33 -4.61 -9.11
N PHE A 98 -10.13 -5.77 -9.74
CA PHE A 98 -10.59 -7.06 -9.22
C PHE A 98 -9.47 -7.89 -8.61
N TYR A 99 -8.26 -7.34 -8.50
CA TYR A 99 -7.11 -8.08 -7.99
C TYR A 99 -7.36 -8.66 -6.60
N LEU A 100 -7.91 -7.84 -5.69
CA LEU A 100 -8.12 -8.27 -4.30
C LEU A 100 -9.11 -9.43 -4.18
N GLU A 101 -10.03 -9.57 -5.13
CA GLU A 101 -10.96 -10.70 -5.15
C GLU A 101 -10.24 -12.02 -5.43
N ARG A 102 -9.10 -11.98 -6.10
CA ARG A 102 -8.32 -13.15 -6.50
C ARG A 102 -7.02 -13.29 -5.75
N ARG A 103 -6.68 -12.29 -4.94
CA ARG A 103 -5.40 -12.23 -4.26
C ARG A 103 -5.26 -13.40 -3.29
N LYS A 104 -4.12 -14.10 -3.38
CA LYS A 104 -3.78 -15.18 -2.46
C LYS A 104 -3.07 -14.60 -1.25
N SER A 105 -3.19 -15.31 -0.12
CA SER A 105 -2.50 -14.91 1.11
C SER A 105 -1.00 -14.79 0.88
N PHE A 106 -0.41 -13.74 1.42
CA PHE A 106 1.03 -13.47 1.30
C PHE A 106 1.50 -13.38 -0.16
N ALA A 107 0.65 -12.82 -1.02
CA ALA A 107 0.94 -12.73 -2.46
C ALA A 107 2.23 -11.96 -2.76
N MET A 108 2.62 -11.01 -1.90
CA MET A 108 3.87 -10.26 -2.07
C MET A 108 5.10 -11.15 -2.08
N TRP A 109 5.01 -12.35 -1.53
CA TRP A 109 6.12 -13.29 -1.45
C TRP A 109 5.91 -14.55 -2.30
N ARG A 110 4.82 -14.64 -3.01
CA ARG A 110 4.54 -15.77 -3.91
C ARG A 110 5.11 -15.48 -5.30
N LYS A 111 5.50 -16.52 -5.96
CA LYS A 111 5.93 -16.43 -7.36
C LYS A 111 4.76 -16.68 -8.31
#